data_1709b4e19a03404c3baa6903defe7519
#
_entry.id   1709b4e19a03404c3baa6903defe7519
#
_cell.length_a   1.000
_cell.length_b   1.000
_cell.length_c   1.000
_cell.angle_alpha   90.00
_cell.angle_beta   90.00
_cell.angle_gamma   90.00
#
_symmetry.space_group_name_H-M   'P 1'
#
loop_
_entity.id
_entity.type
_entity.pdbx_description
1 polymer ?
#
loop_
_entity_poly.entity_id
_entity_poly.type
_entity_poly.pdbx_seq_one_letter_code
_entity_poly.pdbx_strand_id
1 'polypeptide(L)'
;MLQDVPKPFLRQGPASVLETERLTLRRPSFADVTAIARLANDRRIAENTKRLPHPYSQDHATAWVRASANDRRGSVFLIEHNHSPIGVVGVDWDAEEAPELGYWLGVAHWGQGFGTEAAKAAIDVAFEDGGAENLAAGARVANPASRNILEKCGFQWSGVELHRFEALGCSTPVDRFRLSRGVWSSLKNWGSSVRR
;
A
#
# COMPACT_ATOMS: atom_id res chain seq x y z
N MET A 1 -24.48 2.46 36.73
CA MET A 1 -24.82 2.51 35.29
C MET A 1 -23.52 2.61 34.52
N LEU A 2 -23.00 1.46 34.10
CA LEU A 2 -21.78 1.34 33.26
C LEU A 2 -22.27 1.47 31.81
N GLN A 3 -21.88 2.55 31.14
CA GLN A 3 -22.19 2.74 29.73
C GLN A 3 -21.35 1.73 28.90
N ASP A 4 -22.07 0.90 28.13
CA ASP A 4 -21.50 0.03 27.12
C ASP A 4 -20.76 0.87 26.09
N VAL A 5 -19.42 0.77 26.09
CA VAL A 5 -18.58 1.26 25.00
C VAL A 5 -18.73 0.26 23.86
N PRO A 6 -19.19 0.67 22.68
CA PRO A 6 -19.28 -0.25 21.54
C PRO A 6 -17.90 -0.78 21.20
N LYS A 7 -17.72 -2.10 21.28
CA LYS A 7 -16.51 -2.76 20.77
C LYS A 7 -16.40 -2.47 19.28
N PRO A 8 -15.21 -2.10 18.79
CA PRO A 8 -14.99 -1.94 17.35
C PRO A 8 -15.37 -3.23 16.65
N PHE A 9 -16.23 -3.14 15.66
CA PHE A 9 -16.62 -4.25 14.79
C PHE A 9 -15.39 -4.74 14.03
N LEU A 10 -14.74 -5.79 14.55
CA LEU A 10 -13.90 -6.65 13.75
C LEU A 10 -14.82 -7.31 12.72
N ARG A 11 -14.84 -6.80 11.49
CA ARG A 11 -15.41 -7.52 10.36
C ARG A 11 -14.55 -8.76 10.10
N GLN A 12 -14.84 -9.83 10.84
CA GLN A 12 -14.41 -11.16 10.49
C GLN A 12 -15.28 -11.64 9.31
N GLY A 13 -14.74 -11.49 8.10
CA GLY A 13 -15.37 -12.02 6.91
C GLY A 13 -14.36 -12.13 5.76
N PRO A 14 -14.46 -13.17 4.90
CA PRO A 14 -13.56 -13.30 3.77
C PRO A 14 -13.83 -12.19 2.75
N ALA A 15 -12.73 -11.59 2.24
CA ALA A 15 -12.68 -10.63 1.16
C ALA A 15 -13.35 -9.28 1.44
N SER A 16 -12.69 -8.42 2.19
CA SER A 16 -12.99 -6.99 2.15
C SER A 16 -12.64 -6.47 0.75
N VAL A 17 -13.64 -6.17 -0.05
CA VAL A 17 -13.51 -5.39 -1.27
C VAL A 17 -13.71 -3.94 -0.86
N LEU A 18 -12.77 -3.07 -1.21
CA LEU A 18 -12.86 -1.64 -0.96
C LEU A 18 -13.12 -0.94 -2.29
N GLU A 19 -14.22 -0.24 -2.36
CA GLU A 19 -14.54 0.61 -3.51
C GLU A 19 -14.10 2.04 -3.23
N THR A 20 -13.41 2.65 -4.20
CA THR A 20 -13.06 4.06 -4.20
C THR A 20 -13.76 4.78 -5.34
N GLU A 21 -13.40 6.00 -5.68
CA GLU A 21 -14.01 6.73 -6.80
C GLU A 21 -13.82 6.04 -8.15
N ARG A 22 -12.63 5.43 -8.38
CA ARG A 22 -12.26 4.83 -9.67
C ARG A 22 -11.70 3.42 -9.55
N LEU A 23 -11.39 2.96 -8.34
CA LEU A 23 -10.67 1.71 -8.13
C LEU A 23 -11.48 0.76 -7.27
N THR A 24 -11.28 -0.53 -7.54
CA THR A 24 -11.65 -1.63 -6.66
C THR A 24 -10.37 -2.22 -6.07
N LEU A 25 -10.28 -2.29 -4.75
CA LEU A 25 -9.18 -2.94 -4.04
C LEU A 25 -9.71 -4.23 -3.44
N ARG A 26 -9.16 -5.37 -3.85
CA ARG A 26 -9.57 -6.69 -3.37
C ARG A 26 -8.38 -7.58 -3.04
N ARG A 27 -8.60 -8.65 -2.32
CA ARG A 27 -7.54 -9.63 -2.07
C ARG A 27 -7.07 -10.25 -3.40
N PRO A 28 -5.75 -10.43 -3.56
CA PRO A 28 -5.20 -11.18 -4.69
C PRO A 28 -5.57 -12.66 -4.58
N SER A 29 -5.76 -13.30 -5.73
CA SER A 29 -6.05 -14.72 -5.87
C SER A 29 -5.11 -15.39 -6.87
N PHE A 30 -5.10 -16.71 -6.93
CA PHE A 30 -4.29 -17.42 -7.92
C PHE A 30 -4.67 -17.13 -9.38
N ALA A 31 -5.91 -16.69 -9.64
CA ALA A 31 -6.32 -16.23 -10.96
C ALA A 31 -5.56 -14.97 -11.43
N ASP A 32 -4.99 -14.21 -10.50
CA ASP A 32 -4.29 -12.96 -10.78
C ASP A 32 -2.80 -13.13 -11.09
N VAL A 33 -2.25 -14.32 -10.88
CA VAL A 33 -0.81 -14.62 -11.00
C VAL A 33 -0.23 -14.13 -12.32
N THR A 34 -0.89 -14.45 -13.44
CA THR A 34 -0.40 -14.05 -14.77
C THR A 34 -0.41 -12.51 -14.96
N ALA A 35 -1.45 -11.85 -14.47
CA ALA A 35 -1.55 -10.39 -14.56
C ALA A 35 -0.50 -9.70 -13.67
N ILE A 36 -0.34 -10.18 -12.43
CA ILE A 36 0.68 -9.68 -11.49
C ILE A 36 2.08 -9.86 -12.07
N ALA A 37 2.40 -11.08 -12.56
CA ALA A 37 3.71 -11.36 -13.14
C ALA A 37 4.02 -10.43 -14.33
N ARG A 38 3.05 -10.24 -15.22
CA ARG A 38 3.20 -9.33 -16.37
C ARG A 38 3.42 -7.88 -15.97
N LEU A 39 2.63 -7.39 -15.00
CA LEU A 39 2.71 -5.99 -14.54
C LEU A 39 4.01 -5.72 -13.76
N ALA A 40 4.38 -6.63 -12.85
CA ALA A 40 5.56 -6.47 -12.01
C ALA A 40 6.88 -6.70 -12.75
N ASN A 41 6.86 -7.39 -13.91
CA ASN A 41 8.06 -7.64 -14.70
C ASN A 41 8.48 -6.42 -15.55
N ASP A 42 8.54 -5.26 -14.92
CA ASP A 42 9.07 -4.02 -15.48
C ASP A 42 10.18 -3.51 -14.56
N ARG A 43 11.37 -3.33 -15.15
CA ARG A 43 12.56 -2.91 -14.41
C ARG A 43 12.34 -1.60 -13.63
N ARG A 44 11.59 -0.67 -14.19
CA ARG A 44 11.27 0.62 -13.56
C ARG A 44 10.46 0.47 -12.27
N ILE A 45 9.62 -0.59 -12.18
CA ILE A 45 8.89 -0.94 -10.96
C ILE A 45 9.84 -1.61 -9.96
N ALA A 46 10.57 -2.62 -10.42
CA ALA A 46 11.45 -3.41 -9.56
C ALA A 46 12.56 -2.55 -8.92
N GLU A 47 13.16 -1.62 -9.67
CA GLU A 47 14.16 -0.69 -9.15
C GLU A 47 13.63 0.27 -8.07
N ASN A 48 12.31 0.43 -7.95
CA ASN A 48 11.65 1.29 -6.97
C ASN A 48 10.93 0.51 -5.86
N THR A 49 11.04 -0.82 -5.86
CA THR A 49 10.37 -1.69 -4.89
C THR A 49 11.40 -2.61 -4.22
N LYS A 50 11.55 -2.53 -2.91
CA LYS A 50 12.64 -3.20 -2.16
C LYS A 50 12.78 -4.69 -2.47
N ARG A 51 11.66 -5.42 -2.51
CA ARG A 51 11.56 -6.89 -2.53
C ARG A 51 11.18 -7.47 -3.89
N LEU A 52 11.01 -6.66 -4.92
CA LEU A 52 10.69 -7.14 -6.26
C LEU A 52 11.98 -7.46 -7.02
N PRO A 53 12.24 -8.73 -7.35
CA PRO A 53 13.35 -9.07 -8.23
C PRO A 53 13.05 -8.67 -9.68
N HIS A 54 14.08 -8.60 -10.49
CA HIS A 54 13.92 -8.46 -11.93
C HIS A 54 14.95 -9.39 -12.65
N PRO A 55 14.48 -10.27 -13.55
CA PRO A 55 13.12 -10.49 -14.05
C PRO A 55 12.15 -11.02 -12.99
N TYR A 56 10.87 -10.63 -13.10
CA TYR A 56 9.80 -11.12 -12.23
C TYR A 56 8.97 -12.20 -12.93
N SER A 57 9.02 -13.43 -12.42
CA SER A 57 8.39 -14.61 -13.04
C SER A 57 7.00 -14.90 -12.47
N GLN A 58 6.28 -15.83 -13.10
CA GLN A 58 5.03 -16.37 -12.57
C GLN A 58 5.24 -17.13 -11.24
N ASP A 59 6.40 -17.75 -11.02
CA ASP A 59 6.72 -18.41 -9.76
C ASP A 59 6.83 -17.40 -8.62
N HIS A 60 7.46 -16.24 -8.88
CA HIS A 60 7.50 -15.14 -7.92
C HIS A 60 6.08 -14.64 -7.58
N ALA A 61 5.22 -14.43 -8.60
CA ALA A 61 3.83 -14.01 -8.40
C ALA A 61 3.02 -15.07 -7.63
N THR A 62 3.21 -16.35 -7.94
CA THR A 62 2.55 -17.47 -7.25
C THR A 62 2.95 -17.53 -5.78
N ALA A 63 4.24 -17.41 -5.47
CA ALA A 63 4.75 -17.39 -4.11
C ALA A 63 4.19 -16.18 -3.33
N TRP A 64 4.16 -15.01 -3.96
CA TRP A 64 3.62 -13.80 -3.36
C TRP A 64 2.10 -13.89 -3.09
N VAL A 65 1.30 -14.39 -4.05
CA VAL A 65 -0.15 -14.61 -3.85
C VAL A 65 -0.40 -15.59 -2.71
N ARG A 66 0.38 -16.67 -2.64
CA ARG A 66 0.27 -17.65 -1.53
C ARG A 66 0.59 -17.02 -0.18
N ALA A 67 1.62 -16.19 -0.10
CA ALA A 67 1.98 -15.47 1.13
C ALA A 67 0.86 -14.49 1.53
N SER A 68 0.32 -13.75 0.55
CA SER A 68 -0.79 -12.81 0.78
C SER A 68 -2.08 -13.50 1.23
N ALA A 69 -2.35 -14.72 0.77
CA ALA A 69 -3.51 -15.50 1.21
C ALA A 69 -3.41 -15.91 2.69
N ASN A 70 -2.19 -16.07 3.21
CA ASN A 70 -1.91 -16.41 4.61
C ASN A 70 -1.86 -15.17 5.52
N ASP A 71 -1.91 -13.95 4.97
CA ASP A 71 -2.00 -12.73 5.76
C ASP A 71 -3.36 -12.63 6.45
N ARG A 72 -3.35 -12.95 7.76
CA ARG A 72 -4.57 -12.93 8.59
C ARG A 72 -5.16 -11.54 8.78
N ARG A 73 -4.38 -10.49 8.60
CA ARG A 73 -4.84 -9.10 8.74
C ARG A 73 -5.51 -8.59 7.47
N GLY A 74 -5.30 -9.29 6.34
CA GLY A 74 -5.91 -8.93 5.06
C GLY A 74 -5.47 -7.56 4.55
N SER A 75 -4.23 -7.22 4.78
CA SER A 75 -3.66 -5.88 4.58
C SER A 75 -3.05 -5.66 3.20
N VAL A 76 -3.15 -6.65 2.30
CA VAL A 76 -2.64 -6.56 0.93
C VAL A 76 -3.80 -6.64 -0.07
N PHE A 77 -3.84 -5.68 -0.98
CA PHE A 77 -4.88 -5.54 -1.99
C PHE A 77 -4.29 -5.50 -3.39
N LEU A 78 -4.92 -6.23 -4.31
CA LEU A 78 -4.80 -6.00 -5.73
C LEU A 78 -5.62 -4.77 -6.08
N ILE A 79 -5.05 -3.86 -6.86
CA ILE A 79 -5.72 -2.65 -7.34
C ILE A 79 -6.29 -2.95 -8.71
N GLU A 80 -7.58 -2.75 -8.89
CA GLU A 80 -8.28 -2.87 -10.18
C GLU A 80 -8.82 -1.52 -10.62
N HIS A 81 -8.74 -1.28 -11.92
CA HIS A 81 -9.41 -0.20 -12.63
C HIS A 81 -10.16 -0.78 -13.81
N ASN A 82 -11.47 -0.54 -13.91
CA ASN A 82 -12.35 -1.15 -14.92
C ASN A 82 -12.19 -2.69 -14.98
N HIS A 83 -12.25 -3.34 -13.83
CA HIS A 83 -12.12 -4.81 -13.66
C HIS A 83 -10.77 -5.39 -14.14
N SER A 84 -9.77 -4.57 -14.36
CA SER A 84 -8.45 -5.01 -14.78
C SER A 84 -7.42 -4.72 -13.70
N PRO A 85 -6.58 -5.70 -13.30
CA PRO A 85 -5.47 -5.47 -12.37
C PRO A 85 -4.49 -4.43 -12.92
N ILE A 86 -4.18 -3.44 -12.09
CA ILE A 86 -3.25 -2.37 -12.43
C ILE A 86 -2.07 -2.24 -11.47
N GLY A 87 -2.10 -2.89 -10.30
CA GLY A 87 -1.06 -2.80 -9.30
C GLY A 87 -1.44 -3.44 -7.97
N VAL A 88 -0.66 -3.13 -6.95
CA VAL A 88 -0.81 -3.63 -5.59
C VAL A 88 -0.60 -2.51 -4.59
N VAL A 89 -1.35 -2.53 -3.49
CA VAL A 89 -1.14 -1.71 -2.30
C VAL A 89 -1.32 -2.55 -1.04
N GLY A 90 -0.59 -2.26 0.01
CA GLY A 90 -0.75 -2.97 1.28
C GLY A 90 0.03 -2.35 2.41
N VAL A 91 -0.18 -2.89 3.62
CA VAL A 91 0.52 -2.51 4.83
C VAL A 91 1.24 -3.74 5.39
N ASP A 92 2.56 -3.67 5.51
CA ASP A 92 3.39 -4.67 6.16
C ASP A 92 3.37 -4.42 7.67
N TRP A 93 2.65 -5.25 8.40
CA TRP A 93 2.48 -5.12 9.85
C TRP A 93 3.65 -5.67 10.66
N ASP A 94 4.50 -6.46 10.02
CA ASP A 94 5.66 -7.10 10.64
C ASP A 94 6.94 -6.26 10.44
N ALA A 95 6.81 -5.05 9.88
CA ALA A 95 7.91 -4.11 9.76
C ALA A 95 8.43 -3.67 11.15
N GLU A 96 9.76 -3.51 11.28
CA GLU A 96 10.46 -3.41 12.58
C GLU A 96 10.00 -2.24 13.46
N GLU A 97 9.76 -1.06 12.86
CA GLU A 97 9.47 0.16 13.64
C GLU A 97 7.97 0.46 13.78
N ALA A 98 7.24 0.33 12.69
CA ALA A 98 5.82 0.60 12.58
C ALA A 98 5.27 -0.08 11.32
N PRO A 99 3.96 -0.38 11.24
CA PRO A 99 3.36 -0.88 10.02
C PRO A 99 3.74 -0.02 8.80
N GLU A 100 4.28 -0.63 7.75
CA GLU A 100 4.83 0.08 6.59
C GLU A 100 3.90 -0.01 5.37
N LEU A 101 3.45 1.14 4.86
CA LEU A 101 2.70 1.23 3.62
C LEU A 101 3.61 0.96 2.42
N GLY A 102 3.19 0.05 1.55
CA GLY A 102 3.86 -0.25 0.28
C GLY A 102 2.87 -0.31 -0.88
N TYR A 103 3.30 0.12 -2.05
CA TYR A 103 2.50 0.05 -3.29
C TYR A 103 3.37 0.08 -4.53
N TRP A 104 2.83 -0.46 -5.61
CA TRP A 104 3.33 -0.26 -6.96
C TRP A 104 2.19 -0.34 -7.98
N LEU A 105 2.36 0.31 -9.11
CA LEU A 105 1.45 0.28 -10.25
C LEU A 105 2.20 -0.09 -11.52
N GLY A 106 1.51 -0.77 -12.42
CA GLY A 106 1.96 -0.96 -13.79
C GLY A 106 2.23 0.39 -14.45
N VAL A 107 3.30 0.49 -15.23
CA VAL A 107 3.82 1.76 -15.78
C VAL A 107 2.78 2.50 -16.62
N ALA A 108 1.91 1.78 -17.35
CA ALA A 108 0.84 2.37 -18.16
C ALA A 108 -0.20 3.15 -17.32
N HIS A 109 -0.18 2.96 -15.98
CA HIS A 109 -1.14 3.57 -15.05
C HIS A 109 -0.54 4.68 -14.18
N TRP A 110 0.73 5.06 -14.45
CA TRP A 110 1.40 6.14 -13.74
C TRP A 110 0.86 7.51 -14.14
N GLY A 111 1.01 8.50 -13.27
CA GLY A 111 0.62 9.90 -13.53
C GLY A 111 -0.89 10.18 -13.50
N GLN A 112 -1.74 9.17 -13.29
CA GLN A 112 -3.21 9.28 -13.35
C GLN A 112 -3.88 9.44 -11.96
N GLY A 113 -3.08 9.53 -10.89
CA GLY A 113 -3.59 9.69 -9.51
C GLY A 113 -3.99 8.38 -8.82
N PHE A 114 -3.98 7.24 -9.51
CA PHE A 114 -4.39 5.94 -8.95
C PHE A 114 -3.56 5.53 -7.73
N GLY A 115 -2.25 5.80 -7.73
CA GLY A 115 -1.39 5.51 -6.58
C GLY A 115 -1.79 6.24 -5.32
N THR A 116 -2.15 7.52 -5.44
CA THR A 116 -2.63 8.33 -4.29
C THR A 116 -3.98 7.83 -3.79
N GLU A 117 -4.89 7.48 -4.71
CA GLU A 117 -6.23 6.98 -4.38
C GLU A 117 -6.15 5.63 -3.66
N ALA A 118 -5.38 4.69 -4.18
CA ALA A 118 -5.17 3.38 -3.57
C ALA A 118 -4.47 3.48 -2.20
N ALA A 119 -3.42 4.33 -2.10
CA ALA A 119 -2.71 4.55 -0.85
C ALA A 119 -3.64 5.10 0.24
N LYS A 120 -4.48 6.10 -0.06
CA LYS A 120 -5.46 6.64 0.90
C LYS A 120 -6.41 5.57 1.42
N ALA A 121 -6.95 4.72 0.54
CA ALA A 121 -7.86 3.65 0.94
C ALA A 121 -7.16 2.64 1.87
N ALA A 122 -5.93 2.23 1.57
CA ALA A 122 -5.15 1.33 2.42
C ALA A 122 -4.78 1.97 3.77
N ILE A 123 -4.47 3.26 3.80
CA ILE A 123 -4.22 4.05 5.02
C ILE A 123 -5.47 4.09 5.91
N ASP A 124 -6.64 4.33 5.32
CA ASP A 124 -7.91 4.36 6.04
C ASP A 124 -8.17 3.02 6.74
N VAL A 125 -8.02 1.91 6.03
CA VAL A 125 -8.14 0.55 6.61
C VAL A 125 -7.14 0.32 7.74
N ALA A 126 -5.89 0.74 7.58
CA ALA A 126 -4.87 0.55 8.61
C ALA A 126 -5.18 1.30 9.89
N PHE A 127 -5.69 2.52 9.80
CA PHE A 127 -6.06 3.31 10.99
C PHE A 127 -7.43 2.93 11.56
N GLU A 128 -8.44 2.66 10.73
CA GLU A 128 -9.79 2.37 11.21
C GLU A 128 -9.91 0.95 11.75
N ASP A 129 -9.56 -0.02 10.92
CA ASP A 129 -9.76 -1.44 11.21
C ASP A 129 -8.52 -2.10 11.82
N GLY A 130 -7.34 -1.70 11.36
CA GLY A 130 -6.07 -2.29 11.78
C GLY A 130 -5.55 -1.80 13.14
N GLY A 131 -6.07 -0.68 13.65
CA GLY A 131 -5.67 -0.12 14.93
C GLY A 131 -4.26 0.47 14.95
N ALA A 132 -3.69 0.83 13.80
CA ALA A 132 -2.39 1.49 13.74
C ALA A 132 -2.41 2.82 14.49
N GLU A 133 -1.37 3.13 15.25
CA GLU A 133 -1.15 4.46 15.84
C GLU A 133 -0.26 5.32 14.95
N ASN A 134 0.65 4.67 14.22
CA ASN A 134 1.54 5.30 13.25
C ASN A 134 1.70 4.36 12.05
N LEU A 135 1.90 4.94 10.88
CA LEU A 135 2.34 4.24 9.67
C LEU A 135 3.70 4.79 9.24
N ALA A 136 4.57 3.89 8.81
CA ALA A 136 5.80 4.23 8.11
C ALA A 136 5.61 4.06 6.59
N ALA A 137 6.46 4.70 5.81
CA ALA A 137 6.58 4.48 4.38
C ALA A 137 7.99 4.87 3.91
N GLY A 138 8.41 4.30 2.78
CA GLY A 138 9.68 4.64 2.16
C GLY A 138 9.54 4.94 0.68
N ALA A 139 10.29 5.92 0.19
CA ALA A 139 10.45 6.19 -1.23
C ALA A 139 11.93 6.34 -1.56
N ARG A 140 12.41 5.67 -2.62
CA ARG A 140 13.78 5.96 -3.08
C ARG A 140 13.95 7.46 -3.34
N VAL A 141 15.06 8.02 -2.93
CA VAL A 141 15.40 9.44 -3.23
C VAL A 141 15.30 9.73 -4.74
N ALA A 142 15.62 8.74 -5.58
CA ALA A 142 15.48 8.83 -7.03
C ALA A 142 14.04 8.67 -7.55
N ASN A 143 13.03 8.50 -6.67
CA ASN A 143 11.63 8.35 -7.04
C ASN A 143 10.74 9.48 -6.48
N PRO A 144 10.80 10.68 -7.08
CA PRO A 144 9.99 11.81 -6.63
C PRO A 144 8.49 11.58 -6.78
N ALA A 145 8.06 10.70 -7.69
CA ALA A 145 6.65 10.37 -7.86
C ALA A 145 6.07 9.67 -6.62
N SER A 146 6.79 8.68 -6.07
CA SER A 146 6.39 8.01 -4.83
C SER A 146 6.40 8.97 -3.65
N ARG A 147 7.43 9.80 -3.51
CA ARG A 147 7.50 10.86 -2.51
C ARG A 147 6.27 11.76 -2.54
N ASN A 148 5.90 12.27 -3.72
CA ASN A 148 4.73 13.13 -3.90
C ASN A 148 3.41 12.43 -3.52
N ILE A 149 3.28 11.11 -3.74
CA ILE A 149 2.13 10.33 -3.28
C ILE A 149 2.06 10.34 -1.75
N LEU A 150 3.16 10.06 -1.07
CA LEU A 150 3.23 10.02 0.39
C LEU A 150 2.89 11.39 1.00
N GLU A 151 3.45 12.47 0.47
CA GLU A 151 3.18 13.85 0.90
C GLU A 151 1.67 14.20 0.72
N LYS A 152 1.06 13.83 -0.41
CA LYS A 152 -0.39 14.00 -0.65
C LYS A 152 -1.28 13.17 0.28
N CYS A 153 -0.77 12.08 0.83
CA CYS A 153 -1.45 11.28 1.84
C CYS A 153 -1.22 11.78 3.27
N GLY A 154 -0.44 12.85 3.46
CA GLY A 154 -0.19 13.47 4.75
C GLY A 154 1.02 12.91 5.50
N PHE A 155 1.80 12.02 4.88
CA PHE A 155 3.05 11.56 5.47
C PHE A 155 4.06 12.69 5.60
N GLN A 156 4.76 12.71 6.72
CA GLN A 156 5.82 13.66 7.02
C GLN A 156 7.18 12.98 6.87
N TRP A 157 8.12 13.65 6.23
CA TRP A 157 9.49 13.16 6.10
C TRP A 157 10.16 13.03 7.47
N SER A 158 10.87 11.92 7.71
CA SER A 158 11.49 11.62 9.00
C SER A 158 12.99 11.33 8.93
N GLY A 159 13.56 11.22 7.74
CA GLY A 159 14.97 10.95 7.56
C GLY A 159 15.30 10.23 6.26
N VAL A 160 16.57 9.83 6.14
CA VAL A 160 17.06 9.01 5.02
C VAL A 160 17.78 7.78 5.58
N GLU A 161 17.52 6.64 5.00
CA GLU A 161 18.14 5.37 5.34
C GLU A 161 18.65 4.66 4.09
N LEU A 162 19.61 3.75 4.27
CA LEU A 162 20.07 2.87 3.20
C LEU A 162 19.30 1.56 3.25
N HIS A 163 18.59 1.23 2.18
CA HIS A 163 17.90 -0.05 2.04
C HIS A 163 18.41 -0.81 0.82
N ARG A 164 18.54 -2.14 0.97
CA ARG A 164 18.87 -3.03 -0.13
C ARG A 164 17.67 -3.21 -1.06
N PHE A 165 17.91 -3.12 -2.34
CA PHE A 165 16.91 -3.39 -3.39
C PHE A 165 17.35 -4.63 -4.18
N GLU A 166 16.45 -5.61 -4.27
CA GLU A 166 16.74 -6.89 -4.93
C GLU A 166 17.12 -6.71 -6.41
N ALA A 167 16.33 -5.96 -7.14
CA ALA A 167 16.55 -5.71 -8.57
C ALA A 167 17.83 -4.93 -8.88
N LEU A 168 18.34 -4.16 -7.91
CA LEU A 168 19.58 -3.39 -8.06
C LEU A 168 20.82 -4.14 -7.55
N GLY A 169 20.63 -5.16 -6.70
CA GLY A 169 21.71 -5.88 -6.04
C GLY A 169 22.54 -5.04 -5.05
N CYS A 170 22.10 -3.82 -4.75
CA CYS A 170 22.82 -2.88 -3.87
C CYS A 170 21.86 -2.10 -2.95
N SER A 171 22.45 -1.43 -1.95
CA SER A 171 21.70 -0.50 -1.09
C SER A 171 21.66 0.88 -1.72
N THR A 172 20.50 1.53 -1.65
CA THR A 172 20.27 2.89 -2.15
C THR A 172 19.60 3.74 -1.09
N PRO A 173 19.76 5.08 -1.13
CA PRO A 173 19.12 5.97 -0.19
C PRO A 173 17.60 5.99 -0.41
N VAL A 174 16.87 5.90 0.70
CA VAL A 174 15.41 5.92 0.80
C VAL A 174 15.01 7.03 1.75
N ASP A 175 14.17 7.95 1.29
CA ASP A 175 13.46 8.89 2.14
C ASP A 175 12.45 8.12 3.00
N ARG A 176 12.53 8.31 4.31
CA ARG A 176 11.60 7.72 5.28
C ARG A 176 10.51 8.72 5.64
N PHE A 177 9.31 8.21 5.79
CA PHE A 177 8.13 9.01 6.09
C PHE A 177 7.33 8.37 7.21
N ARG A 178 6.64 9.21 7.99
CA ARG A 178 5.72 8.78 9.06
C ARG A 178 4.39 9.52 8.96
N LEU A 179 3.31 8.82 9.26
CA LEU A 179 1.97 9.36 9.38
C LEU A 179 1.37 8.89 10.72
N SER A 180 1.08 9.83 11.61
CA SER A 180 0.41 9.51 12.87
C SER A 180 -1.11 9.49 12.71
N ARG A 181 -1.81 8.73 13.56
CA ARG A 181 -3.26 8.71 13.64
C ARG A 181 -3.86 10.11 13.81
N GLY A 182 -3.22 10.97 14.61
CA GLY A 182 -3.68 12.36 14.82
C GLY A 182 -3.68 13.20 13.56
N VAL A 183 -2.60 13.12 12.75
CA VAL A 183 -2.51 13.82 11.46
C VAL A 183 -3.54 13.26 10.48
N TRP A 184 -3.62 11.93 10.34
CA TRP A 184 -4.60 11.28 9.47
C TRP A 184 -6.04 11.70 9.83
N SER A 185 -6.42 11.63 11.12
CA SER A 185 -7.77 12.02 11.60
C SER A 185 -8.09 13.46 11.28
N SER A 186 -7.12 14.37 11.47
CA SER A 186 -7.29 15.79 11.17
C SER A 186 -7.55 16.02 9.68
N LEU A 187 -6.77 15.36 8.80
CA LEU A 187 -6.94 15.48 7.34
C LEU A 187 -8.29 14.91 6.88
N LYS A 188 -8.74 13.80 7.46
CA LYS A 188 -10.01 13.16 7.13
C LYS A 188 -11.20 14.06 7.51
N ASN A 189 -11.16 14.65 8.69
CA ASN A 189 -12.20 15.58 9.17
C ASN A 189 -12.26 16.85 8.34
N TRP A 190 -11.10 17.40 7.93
CA TRP A 190 -11.03 18.58 7.06
C TRP A 190 -11.69 18.30 5.70
N GLY A 191 -11.36 17.16 5.04
CA GLY A 191 -11.95 16.78 3.77
C GLY A 191 -13.46 16.59 3.80
N SER A 192 -14.02 16.19 4.95
CA SER A 192 -15.46 16.02 5.16
C SER A 192 -16.17 17.37 5.33
N SER A 193 -15.51 18.39 5.87
CA SER A 193 -16.07 19.72 6.11
C SER A 193 -16.18 20.58 4.86
N VAL A 194 -15.37 20.33 3.84
CA VAL A 194 -15.32 21.10 2.59
C VAL A 194 -16.37 20.63 1.55
N ARG A 195 -17.00 19.48 1.78
CA ARG A 195 -18.02 18.89 0.88
C ARG A 195 -19.47 19.20 1.26
N ARG A 196 -19.69 20.18 2.15
CA ARG A 196 -21.05 20.65 2.51
C ARG A 196 -21.38 21.97 1.83
#